data_6a08350275e9122008b22089d4859611
#
_entry.id   6a08350275e9122008b22089d4859611
#
_cell.length_a   1.000
_cell.length_b   1.000
_cell.length_c   1.000
_cell.angle_alpha   90.00
_cell.angle_beta   90.00
_cell.angle_gamma   90.00
#
_symmetry.space_group_name_H-M   'P 1'
#
loop_
_entity.id
_entity.type
_entity.pdbx_description
1 polymer ?
#
loop_
_entity_poly.entity_id
_entity_poly.type
_entity_poly.pdbx_seq_one_letter_code
_entity_poly.pdbx_strand_id
1 'polypeptide(L)'
;MIPDKILNVFNRSIKMVCNNITCYCTDPVSNFTRKRKLTAETLIHFIIQMQSKSLNSELCEYFTDLNNLPTSSALCQQRDKLDISAFQRIMYLFVNTFNDYKTWKGYHILACDGSDVNIAYDEKDKETKRQNRNTKPFSQFHINRLYDCLNHVFWDTSIDTATKTRECAALMEMVMKHDYPVNSIITADRGYEKYNLIACCIENNQKFLIRTKDINVYSSIISNLNLPDKEFDLDITKILSRKQTNETKSNKQKYTFITNKSDFDYFDTEGFYKMKLRVVRFKITDDTYECLIINLTRDEFDLNELKRMYHMRWDIETAFKVLKYIIGMMSFHSKKRNFIQQEIYSAILLHCLTNIITERIQIEQLDKRKHNYKVNLSTAVTNMRHWLRKVIATDELVKRIKKYLAPVRPDRKYQRNLKPKSVVPFNTKAS
;
A
#
# COMPACT_ATOMS: atom_id res chain seq x y z
N MET A 1 11.81 -2.54 -27.14
CA MET A 1 11.44 -1.23 -26.53
C MET A 1 11.53 -1.34 -25.02
N ILE A 2 11.45 -0.22 -24.27
CA ILE A 2 11.49 -0.24 -22.80
C ILE A 2 10.39 -1.16 -22.20
N PRO A 3 9.12 -1.10 -22.65
CA PRO A 3 8.09 -1.98 -22.12
C PRO A 3 8.40 -3.48 -22.23
N ASP A 4 9.01 -3.93 -23.34
CA ASP A 4 9.38 -5.36 -23.51
C ASP A 4 10.44 -5.78 -22.51
N LYS A 5 11.42 -4.93 -22.22
CA LYS A 5 12.45 -5.21 -21.21
C LYS A 5 11.82 -5.38 -19.83
N ILE A 6 10.87 -4.50 -19.47
CA ILE A 6 10.15 -4.57 -18.21
C ILE A 6 9.27 -5.82 -18.13
N LEU A 7 8.56 -6.16 -19.23
CA LEU A 7 7.77 -7.39 -19.30
C LEU A 7 8.65 -8.65 -19.14
N ASN A 8 9.84 -8.66 -19.72
CA ASN A 8 10.78 -9.76 -19.56
C ASN A 8 11.22 -9.93 -18.09
N VAL A 9 11.46 -8.82 -17.37
CA VAL A 9 11.76 -8.84 -15.93
C VAL A 9 10.55 -9.39 -15.16
N PHE A 10 9.34 -8.92 -15.48
CA PHE A 10 8.10 -9.38 -14.84
C PHE A 10 7.89 -10.89 -15.03
N ASN A 11 8.00 -11.36 -16.28
CA ASN A 11 7.87 -12.79 -16.62
C ASN A 11 8.97 -13.63 -15.97
N ARG A 12 10.21 -13.10 -15.88
CA ARG A 12 11.30 -13.78 -15.16
C ARG A 12 10.98 -13.92 -13.67
N SER A 13 10.41 -12.90 -13.04
CA SER A 13 10.01 -12.96 -11.62
C SER A 13 8.95 -14.04 -11.39
N ILE A 14 7.96 -14.15 -12.27
CA ILE A 14 6.94 -15.21 -12.22
C ILE A 14 7.61 -16.58 -12.41
N LYS A 15 8.49 -16.72 -13.39
CA LYS A 15 9.19 -17.98 -13.69
C LYS A 15 10.07 -18.43 -12.53
N MET A 16 10.76 -17.52 -11.84
CA MET A 16 11.57 -17.84 -10.65
C MET A 16 10.72 -18.44 -9.54
N VAL A 17 9.52 -17.92 -9.30
CA VAL A 17 8.59 -18.47 -8.33
C VAL A 17 8.05 -19.83 -8.80
N CYS A 18 7.68 -19.95 -10.06
CA CYS A 18 7.17 -21.21 -10.62
C CYS A 18 8.21 -22.34 -10.63
N ASN A 19 9.49 -22.04 -10.79
CA ASN A 19 10.56 -23.04 -10.70
C ASN A 19 10.72 -23.60 -9.28
N ASN A 20 10.24 -22.88 -8.27
CA ASN A 20 10.25 -23.30 -6.86
C ASN A 20 8.83 -23.38 -6.30
N ILE A 21 7.86 -23.80 -7.11
CA ILE A 21 6.43 -23.72 -6.78
C ILE A 21 6.05 -24.50 -5.52
N THR A 22 6.79 -25.53 -5.16
CA THR A 22 6.59 -26.30 -3.92
C THR A 22 6.68 -25.44 -2.67
N CYS A 23 7.46 -24.35 -2.69
CA CYS A 23 7.56 -23.39 -1.59
C CYS A 23 6.34 -22.44 -1.49
N TYR A 24 5.51 -22.40 -2.54
CA TYR A 24 4.42 -21.44 -2.71
C TYR A 24 3.08 -22.09 -2.99
N CYS A 25 2.89 -23.31 -2.54
CA CYS A 25 1.64 -24.04 -2.68
C CYS A 25 1.17 -24.60 -1.35
N THR A 26 -0.13 -24.87 -1.25
CA THR A 26 -0.79 -25.31 -0.01
C THR A 26 -0.35 -26.71 0.43
N ASP A 27 0.06 -27.56 -0.50
CA ASP A 27 0.62 -28.89 -0.24
C ASP A 27 1.86 -29.12 -1.13
N PRO A 28 3.07 -28.97 -0.57
CA PRO A 28 4.33 -29.14 -1.31
C PRO A 28 4.55 -30.51 -1.93
N VAL A 29 3.93 -31.54 -1.36
CA VAL A 29 4.16 -32.94 -1.80
C VAL A 29 3.28 -33.30 -3.00
N SER A 30 2.05 -32.82 -3.05
CA SER A 30 1.07 -33.26 -4.06
C SER A 30 0.76 -32.21 -5.12
N ASN A 31 0.95 -30.91 -4.81
CA ASN A 31 0.54 -29.83 -5.70
C ASN A 31 1.57 -29.54 -6.78
N PHE A 32 1.07 -29.30 -7.99
CA PHE A 32 1.87 -28.97 -9.19
C PHE A 32 2.94 -30.00 -9.58
N THR A 33 2.89 -31.22 -9.07
CA THR A 33 3.82 -32.31 -9.34
C THR A 33 3.59 -32.96 -10.71
N ARG A 34 2.38 -32.93 -11.23
CA ARG A 34 2.02 -33.52 -12.54
C ARG A 34 1.98 -32.45 -13.62
N LYS A 35 2.53 -32.75 -14.81
CA LYS A 35 2.41 -31.91 -15.98
C LYS A 35 0.95 -31.83 -16.45
N ARG A 36 0.33 -30.64 -16.28
CA ARG A 36 -1.07 -30.38 -16.66
C ARG A 36 -1.14 -29.18 -17.60
N LYS A 37 -2.26 -29.04 -18.35
CA LYS A 37 -2.51 -27.85 -19.20
C LYS A 37 -2.47 -26.54 -18.42
N LEU A 38 -3.08 -26.49 -17.23
CA LEU A 38 -3.00 -25.35 -16.30
C LEU A 38 -1.76 -25.49 -15.43
N THR A 39 -0.65 -24.92 -15.86
CA THR A 39 0.57 -24.79 -15.05
C THR A 39 0.41 -23.68 -14.02
N ALA A 40 1.26 -23.63 -13.00
CA ALA A 40 1.30 -22.52 -12.04
C ALA A 40 1.56 -21.18 -12.76
N GLU A 41 2.45 -21.15 -13.72
CA GLU A 41 2.78 -19.97 -14.52
C GLU A 41 1.56 -19.45 -15.29
N THR A 42 0.87 -20.33 -16.02
CA THR A 42 -0.37 -19.99 -16.75
C THR A 42 -1.44 -19.46 -15.81
N LEU A 43 -1.60 -20.11 -14.64
CA LEU A 43 -2.56 -19.72 -13.63
C LEU A 43 -2.27 -18.30 -13.07
N ILE A 44 -1.03 -18.02 -12.71
CA ILE A 44 -0.61 -16.71 -12.19
C ILE A 44 -0.84 -15.63 -13.25
N HIS A 45 -0.42 -15.85 -14.50
CA HIS A 45 -0.66 -14.90 -15.59
C HIS A 45 -2.15 -14.66 -15.83
N PHE A 46 -2.97 -15.69 -15.76
CA PHE A 46 -4.42 -15.57 -15.89
C PHE A 46 -5.00 -14.68 -14.79
N ILE A 47 -4.67 -14.96 -13.51
CA ILE A 47 -5.22 -14.22 -12.37
C ILE A 47 -4.83 -12.73 -12.42
N ILE A 48 -3.58 -12.42 -12.80
CA ILE A 48 -3.12 -11.02 -12.94
C ILE A 48 -3.91 -10.27 -14.03
N GLN A 49 -4.36 -10.96 -15.06
CA GLN A 49 -5.04 -10.34 -16.20
C GLN A 49 -6.57 -10.35 -16.09
N MET A 50 -7.14 -10.99 -15.07
CA MET A 50 -8.60 -10.97 -14.85
C MET A 50 -9.12 -9.54 -14.70
N GLN A 51 -10.35 -9.33 -15.17
CA GLN A 51 -11.03 -8.04 -15.15
C GLN A 51 -12.27 -8.11 -14.24
N SER A 52 -13.38 -7.51 -14.68
CA SER A 52 -14.64 -7.47 -13.92
C SER A 52 -15.76 -8.25 -14.60
N LYS A 53 -15.42 -9.22 -15.45
CA LYS A 53 -16.36 -10.08 -16.15
C LYS A 53 -16.66 -11.36 -15.36
N SER A 54 -17.59 -12.18 -15.84
CA SER A 54 -17.78 -13.51 -15.26
C SER A 54 -16.54 -14.39 -15.47
N LEU A 55 -16.31 -15.35 -14.59
CA LEU A 55 -15.14 -16.22 -14.68
C LEU A 55 -15.07 -16.98 -16.02
N ASN A 56 -16.22 -17.43 -16.54
CA ASN A 56 -16.28 -18.10 -17.83
C ASN A 56 -15.92 -17.16 -18.99
N SER A 57 -16.39 -15.90 -18.95
CA SER A 57 -16.01 -14.90 -19.95
C SER A 57 -14.51 -14.58 -19.90
N GLU A 58 -13.94 -14.47 -18.71
CA GLU A 58 -12.48 -14.25 -18.53
C GLU A 58 -11.67 -15.43 -19.10
N LEU A 59 -12.14 -16.67 -18.89
CA LEU A 59 -11.49 -17.86 -19.43
C LEU A 59 -11.53 -17.87 -20.97
N CYS A 60 -12.70 -17.62 -21.56
CA CYS A 60 -12.84 -17.56 -23.02
C CYS A 60 -11.99 -16.46 -23.67
N GLU A 61 -11.81 -15.33 -23.00
CA GLU A 61 -10.96 -14.25 -23.52
C GLU A 61 -9.46 -14.52 -23.38
N TYR A 62 -9.06 -15.25 -22.34
CA TYR A 62 -7.65 -15.57 -22.13
C TYR A 62 -7.19 -16.77 -22.95
N PHE A 63 -8.00 -17.83 -22.99
CA PHE A 63 -7.72 -19.06 -23.74
C PHE A 63 -8.45 -19.02 -25.08
N THR A 64 -7.77 -18.55 -26.12
CA THR A 64 -8.35 -18.44 -27.47
C THR A 64 -8.46 -19.79 -28.19
N ASP A 65 -7.72 -20.81 -27.78
CA ASP A 65 -7.79 -22.17 -28.29
C ASP A 65 -8.73 -23.02 -27.42
N LEU A 66 -9.81 -23.50 -28.01
CA LEU A 66 -10.81 -24.37 -27.36
C LEU A 66 -10.19 -25.65 -26.77
N ASN A 67 -9.16 -26.20 -27.39
CA ASN A 67 -8.48 -27.40 -26.91
C ASN A 67 -7.75 -27.15 -25.58
N ASN A 68 -7.39 -25.91 -25.31
CA ASN A 68 -6.69 -25.49 -24.10
C ASN A 68 -7.58 -24.76 -23.10
N LEU A 69 -8.84 -24.50 -23.45
CA LEU A 69 -9.80 -23.81 -22.59
C LEU A 69 -10.17 -24.71 -21.38
N PRO A 70 -9.83 -24.34 -20.15
CA PRO A 70 -10.21 -25.08 -18.96
C PRO A 70 -11.66 -24.75 -18.55
N THR A 71 -12.28 -25.68 -17.82
CA THR A 71 -13.54 -25.35 -17.12
C THR A 71 -13.25 -24.46 -15.91
N SER A 72 -14.24 -23.67 -15.49
CA SER A 72 -14.15 -22.86 -14.26
C SER A 72 -13.84 -23.73 -13.02
N SER A 73 -14.40 -24.94 -12.95
CA SER A 73 -14.11 -25.92 -11.90
C SER A 73 -12.62 -26.32 -11.89
N ALA A 74 -12.07 -26.67 -13.05
CA ALA A 74 -10.65 -27.06 -13.18
C ALA A 74 -9.72 -25.90 -12.78
N LEU A 75 -10.07 -24.66 -13.17
CA LEU A 75 -9.34 -23.46 -12.75
C LEU A 75 -9.38 -23.30 -11.22
N CYS A 76 -10.56 -23.36 -10.61
CA CYS A 76 -10.71 -23.22 -9.16
C CYS A 76 -9.92 -24.27 -8.39
N GLN A 77 -9.96 -25.54 -8.84
CA GLN A 77 -9.16 -26.61 -8.24
C GLN A 77 -7.64 -26.38 -8.32
N GLN A 78 -7.14 -25.83 -9.42
CA GLN A 78 -5.72 -25.48 -9.52
C GLN A 78 -5.39 -24.24 -8.69
N ARG A 79 -6.30 -23.28 -8.65
CA ARG A 79 -6.16 -22.04 -7.89
C ARG A 79 -6.11 -22.27 -6.38
N ASP A 80 -6.87 -23.26 -5.85
CA ASP A 80 -6.83 -23.68 -4.44
C ASP A 80 -5.44 -24.17 -3.99
N LYS A 81 -4.63 -24.67 -4.92
CA LYS A 81 -3.29 -25.17 -4.63
C LYS A 81 -2.24 -24.08 -4.46
N LEU A 82 -2.51 -22.89 -5.01
CA LEU A 82 -1.57 -21.78 -5.02
C LEU A 82 -1.73 -20.94 -3.77
N ASP A 83 -0.63 -20.77 -3.02
CA ASP A 83 -0.58 -19.90 -1.86
C ASP A 83 -0.36 -18.45 -2.25
N ILE A 84 -0.82 -17.49 -1.44
CA ILE A 84 -0.66 -16.06 -1.66
C ILE A 84 0.81 -15.62 -1.65
N SER A 85 1.68 -16.33 -0.94
CA SER A 85 3.12 -16.06 -0.88
C SER A 85 3.79 -16.10 -2.26
N ALA A 86 3.22 -16.85 -3.23
CA ALA A 86 3.65 -16.79 -4.62
C ALA A 86 3.56 -15.38 -5.18
N PHE A 87 2.43 -14.71 -5.02
CA PHE A 87 2.22 -13.34 -5.51
C PHE A 87 3.05 -12.31 -4.75
N GLN A 88 3.19 -12.47 -3.43
CA GLN A 88 4.06 -11.64 -2.60
C GLN A 88 5.51 -11.74 -3.07
N ARG A 89 6.00 -12.94 -3.31
CA ARG A 89 7.37 -13.15 -3.80
C ARG A 89 7.58 -12.61 -5.21
N ILE A 90 6.61 -12.76 -6.10
CA ILE A 90 6.68 -12.16 -7.44
C ILE A 90 6.76 -10.64 -7.32
N MET A 91 5.94 -10.01 -6.47
CA MET A 91 5.95 -8.57 -6.25
C MET A 91 7.34 -8.11 -5.77
N TYR A 92 7.86 -8.75 -4.74
CA TYR A 92 9.20 -8.47 -4.21
C TYR A 92 10.29 -8.57 -5.30
N LEU A 93 10.34 -9.69 -6.01
CA LEU A 93 11.34 -9.91 -7.07
C LEU A 93 11.22 -8.89 -8.19
N PHE A 94 9.99 -8.55 -8.60
CA PHE A 94 9.75 -7.63 -9.69
C PHE A 94 10.16 -6.19 -9.34
N VAL A 95 9.65 -5.65 -8.24
CA VAL A 95 9.92 -4.25 -7.88
C VAL A 95 11.37 -4.01 -7.47
N ASN A 96 12.02 -4.99 -6.83
CA ASN A 96 13.42 -4.88 -6.41
C ASN A 96 14.45 -5.05 -7.54
N THR A 97 14.03 -5.41 -8.75
CA THR A 97 14.97 -5.56 -9.88
C THR A 97 15.45 -4.22 -10.44
N PHE A 98 14.68 -3.16 -10.25
CA PHE A 98 14.99 -1.85 -10.83
C PHE A 98 15.80 -1.00 -9.85
N ASN A 99 16.84 -0.34 -10.36
CA ASN A 99 17.73 0.56 -9.61
C ASN A 99 17.66 2.03 -10.11
N ASP A 100 16.80 2.30 -11.08
CA ASP A 100 16.61 3.62 -11.71
C ASP A 100 15.36 4.35 -11.17
N TYR A 101 14.95 4.03 -9.95
CA TYR A 101 13.87 4.72 -9.26
C TYR A 101 14.25 6.16 -8.89
N LYS A 102 13.26 7.05 -8.99
CA LYS A 102 13.41 8.44 -8.55
C LYS A 102 13.55 8.51 -7.03
N THR A 103 14.40 9.39 -6.55
CA THR A 103 14.60 9.65 -5.13
C THR A 103 14.55 11.14 -4.82
N TRP A 104 14.22 11.49 -3.59
CA TRP A 104 14.33 12.86 -3.05
C TRP A 104 15.58 12.93 -2.18
N LYS A 105 16.61 13.63 -2.64
CA LYS A 105 17.93 13.67 -1.96
C LYS A 105 18.49 12.27 -1.63
N GLY A 106 18.27 11.31 -2.51
CA GLY A 106 18.72 9.93 -2.31
C GLY A 106 17.75 9.04 -1.51
N TYR A 107 16.61 9.55 -1.06
CA TYR A 107 15.60 8.79 -0.32
C TYR A 107 14.36 8.48 -1.15
N HIS A 108 13.84 7.28 -0.98
CA HIS A 108 12.47 6.93 -1.36
C HIS A 108 11.48 7.54 -0.36
N ILE A 109 10.37 8.09 -0.82
CA ILE A 109 9.31 8.62 0.04
C ILE A 109 8.17 7.62 0.05
N LEU A 110 8.04 6.88 1.15
CA LEU A 110 7.11 5.76 1.29
C LEU A 110 5.92 6.16 2.15
N ALA A 111 4.74 6.31 1.54
CA ALA A 111 3.50 6.51 2.28
C ALA A 111 2.99 5.18 2.84
N CYS A 112 2.62 5.18 4.12
CA CYS A 112 1.90 4.07 4.74
C CYS A 112 0.46 4.48 5.03
N ASP A 113 -0.50 3.64 4.62
CA ASP A 113 -1.92 3.84 4.91
C ASP A 113 -2.69 2.52 4.76
N GLY A 114 -3.83 2.44 5.45
CA GLY A 114 -4.75 1.32 5.40
C GLY A 114 -5.99 1.61 4.57
N SER A 115 -6.59 0.57 4.01
CA SER A 115 -7.84 0.70 3.27
C SER A 115 -8.68 -0.57 3.34
N ASP A 116 -9.96 -0.40 3.70
CA ASP A 116 -10.92 -1.51 3.73
C ASP A 116 -11.38 -1.92 2.34
N VAL A 117 -11.55 -3.23 2.15
CA VAL A 117 -12.11 -3.83 0.96
C VAL A 117 -13.24 -4.78 1.37
N ASN A 118 -14.44 -4.53 0.84
CA ASN A 118 -15.58 -5.39 1.10
C ASN A 118 -15.41 -6.72 0.38
N ILE A 119 -15.71 -7.81 1.09
CA ILE A 119 -15.67 -9.17 0.58
C ILE A 119 -17.04 -9.83 0.77
N ALA A 120 -17.23 -11.01 0.17
CA ALA A 120 -18.47 -11.76 0.33
C ALA A 120 -18.77 -12.01 1.81
N TYR A 121 -20.00 -11.72 2.22
CA TYR A 121 -20.43 -11.98 3.59
C TYR A 121 -20.51 -13.49 3.85
N ASP A 122 -19.88 -13.90 4.92
CA ASP A 122 -19.98 -15.25 5.47
C ASP A 122 -20.31 -15.12 6.97
N GLU A 123 -21.48 -15.62 7.36
CA GLU A 123 -21.93 -15.58 8.74
C GLU A 123 -21.05 -16.34 9.70
N LYS A 124 -20.43 -17.43 9.22
CA LYS A 124 -19.53 -18.29 10.00
C LYS A 124 -18.16 -17.66 10.20
N ASP A 125 -17.80 -16.73 9.36
CA ASP A 125 -16.51 -16.04 9.39
C ASP A 125 -16.53 -14.84 10.33
N LYS A 126 -16.34 -15.10 11.61
CA LYS A 126 -16.32 -14.06 12.65
C LYS A 126 -15.16 -13.07 12.54
N GLU A 127 -14.05 -13.45 11.92
CA GLU A 127 -12.85 -12.60 11.82
C GLU A 127 -13.01 -11.48 10.80
N THR A 128 -13.74 -11.71 9.70
CA THR A 128 -13.98 -10.69 8.67
C THR A 128 -15.28 -9.92 8.89
N LYS A 129 -16.14 -10.40 9.79
CA LYS A 129 -17.46 -9.82 10.05
C LYS A 129 -17.33 -8.47 10.72
N ARG A 130 -18.04 -7.47 10.18
CA ARG A 130 -18.28 -6.17 10.78
C ARG A 130 -19.77 -5.87 10.84
N GLN A 131 -20.15 -5.11 11.84
CA GLN A 131 -21.51 -4.60 11.96
C GLN A 131 -21.46 -3.19 12.56
N ASN A 132 -21.94 -2.22 11.83
CA ASN A 132 -22.15 -0.88 12.33
C ASN A 132 -23.58 -0.75 12.92
N ARG A 133 -23.79 0.18 13.85
CA ARG A 133 -25.11 0.45 14.38
C ARG A 133 -26.06 0.74 13.20
N ASN A 134 -27.23 0.09 13.17
CA ASN A 134 -28.29 0.26 12.16
C ASN A 134 -27.94 -0.18 10.72
N THR A 135 -26.91 -1.03 10.53
CA THR A 135 -26.61 -1.61 9.21
C THR A 135 -26.68 -3.14 9.24
N LYS A 136 -26.91 -3.76 8.08
CA LYS A 136 -26.73 -5.21 7.92
C LYS A 136 -25.27 -5.56 8.13
N PRO A 137 -24.95 -6.73 8.71
CA PRO A 137 -23.57 -7.19 8.84
C PRO A 137 -22.95 -7.37 7.45
N PHE A 138 -21.65 -7.13 7.36
CA PHE A 138 -20.85 -7.26 6.15
C PHE A 138 -19.47 -7.80 6.49
N SER A 139 -18.72 -8.28 5.50
CA SER A 139 -17.35 -8.78 5.68
C SER A 139 -16.36 -7.91 4.95
N GLN A 140 -15.19 -7.69 5.57
CA GLN A 140 -14.11 -6.87 5.04
C GLN A 140 -12.74 -7.49 5.30
N PHE A 141 -11.81 -7.21 4.38
CA PHE A 141 -10.38 -7.19 4.65
C PHE A 141 -9.91 -5.77 4.88
N HIS A 142 -8.95 -5.61 5.76
CA HIS A 142 -8.16 -4.38 5.91
C HIS A 142 -6.80 -4.58 5.27
N ILE A 143 -6.41 -3.68 4.38
CA ILE A 143 -5.19 -3.83 3.59
C ILE A 143 -4.26 -2.67 3.93
N ASN A 144 -3.13 -2.97 4.59
CA ASN A 144 -2.07 -2.03 4.87
C ASN A 144 -1.02 -2.09 3.77
N ARG A 145 -0.51 -0.94 3.33
CA ARG A 145 0.42 -0.85 2.20
C ARG A 145 1.50 0.17 2.44
N LEU A 146 2.67 -0.14 1.89
CA LEU A 146 3.79 0.77 1.80
C LEU A 146 3.98 1.17 0.32
N TYR A 147 3.76 2.44 0.01
CA TYR A 147 3.65 2.98 -1.34
C TYR A 147 4.70 4.05 -1.61
N ASP A 148 5.46 3.92 -2.67
CA ASP A 148 6.45 4.90 -3.12
C ASP A 148 5.76 6.04 -3.87
N CYS A 149 5.76 7.23 -3.27
CA CYS A 149 5.11 8.42 -3.81
C CYS A 149 5.79 8.98 -5.06
N LEU A 150 7.08 8.73 -5.25
CA LEU A 150 7.84 9.21 -6.40
C LEU A 150 7.77 8.28 -7.60
N ASN A 151 7.57 6.99 -7.34
CA ASN A 151 7.64 5.94 -8.36
C ASN A 151 6.32 5.21 -8.59
N HIS A 152 5.31 5.51 -7.78
CA HIS A 152 3.95 4.99 -7.89
C HIS A 152 3.88 3.45 -7.84
N VAL A 153 4.72 2.81 -7.04
CA VAL A 153 4.76 1.36 -6.84
C VAL A 153 4.50 1.00 -5.37
N PHE A 154 4.00 -0.19 -5.13
CA PHE A 154 3.87 -0.75 -3.78
C PHE A 154 5.10 -1.61 -3.48
N TRP A 155 5.72 -1.38 -2.32
CA TRP A 155 6.86 -2.17 -1.85
C TRP A 155 6.42 -3.33 -0.97
N ASP A 156 5.48 -3.09 -0.07
CA ASP A 156 4.94 -4.14 0.80
C ASP A 156 3.42 -3.98 0.98
N THR A 157 2.77 -5.08 1.30
CA THR A 157 1.32 -5.15 1.52
C THR A 157 1.01 -6.25 2.51
N SER A 158 0.23 -5.95 3.55
CA SER A 158 -0.40 -6.93 4.41
C SER A 158 -1.92 -6.90 4.29
N ILE A 159 -2.56 -8.04 4.47
CA ILE A 159 -4.01 -8.20 4.43
C ILE A 159 -4.46 -8.77 5.76
N ASP A 160 -5.14 -7.93 6.55
CA ASP A 160 -5.70 -8.31 7.84
C ASP A 160 -7.19 -8.58 7.74
N THR A 161 -7.71 -9.38 8.67
CA THR A 161 -9.16 -9.52 8.84
C THR A 161 -9.72 -8.31 9.60
N ALA A 162 -11.01 -8.04 9.43
CA ALA A 162 -11.65 -6.84 9.99
C ALA A 162 -11.53 -6.72 11.51
N THR A 163 -11.50 -7.85 12.24
CA THR A 163 -11.36 -7.88 13.70
C THR A 163 -9.92 -7.70 14.18
N LYS A 164 -8.95 -7.91 13.29
CA LYS A 164 -7.51 -7.82 13.56
C LYS A 164 -6.87 -6.58 12.92
N THR A 165 -7.64 -5.54 12.61
CA THR A 165 -7.10 -4.30 12.06
C THR A 165 -6.06 -3.70 13.01
N ARG A 166 -4.79 -3.77 12.63
CA ARG A 166 -3.64 -3.34 13.42
C ARG A 166 -2.65 -2.58 12.56
N GLU A 167 -3.07 -1.41 12.04
CA GLU A 167 -2.27 -0.60 11.10
C GLU A 167 -0.84 -0.35 11.61
N CYS A 168 -0.69 0.04 12.89
CA CYS A 168 0.63 0.27 13.47
C CYS A 168 1.45 -1.02 13.57
N ALA A 169 0.85 -2.16 13.95
CA ALA A 169 1.56 -3.43 14.01
C ALA A 169 1.96 -3.93 12.62
N ALA A 170 1.08 -3.76 11.64
CA ALA A 170 1.40 -4.09 10.24
C ALA A 170 2.59 -3.27 9.72
N LEU A 171 2.64 -1.97 10.03
CA LEU A 171 3.79 -1.15 9.66
C LEU A 171 5.06 -1.56 10.42
N MET A 172 4.96 -1.92 11.71
CA MET A 172 6.12 -2.44 12.47
C MET A 172 6.66 -3.74 11.84
N GLU A 173 5.76 -4.65 11.47
CA GLU A 173 6.15 -5.89 10.76
C GLU A 173 6.86 -5.58 9.44
N MET A 174 6.37 -4.61 8.65
CA MET A 174 7.03 -4.15 7.42
C MET A 174 8.42 -3.54 7.70
N VAL A 175 8.54 -2.72 8.76
CA VAL A 175 9.82 -2.11 9.16
C VAL A 175 10.82 -3.18 9.58
N MET A 176 10.43 -4.15 10.38
CA MET A 176 11.31 -5.25 10.83
C MET A 176 11.72 -6.18 9.67
N LYS A 177 10.80 -6.46 8.75
CA LYS A 177 11.07 -7.29 7.56
C LYS A 177 11.97 -6.60 6.55
N HIS A 178 11.83 -5.29 6.40
CA HIS A 178 12.64 -4.43 5.56
C HIS A 178 12.75 -4.86 4.08
N ASP A 179 11.62 -5.24 3.47
CA ASP A 179 11.55 -5.66 2.06
C ASP A 179 11.35 -4.47 1.09
N TYR A 180 11.92 -3.32 1.40
CA TYR A 180 11.88 -2.08 0.62
C TYR A 180 13.26 -1.40 0.62
N PRO A 181 13.51 -0.35 -0.20
CA PRO A 181 14.83 0.28 -0.29
C PRO A 181 15.34 0.81 1.05
N VAL A 182 16.61 0.56 1.36
CA VAL A 182 17.25 0.95 2.63
C VAL A 182 17.15 2.47 2.87
N ASN A 183 17.41 3.27 1.83
CA ASN A 183 17.29 4.71 1.92
C ASN A 183 15.84 5.16 1.70
N SER A 184 15.01 4.99 2.72
CA SER A 184 13.59 5.34 2.68
C SER A 184 13.17 6.20 3.85
N ILE A 185 12.22 7.12 3.60
CA ILE A 185 11.51 7.88 4.63
C ILE A 185 10.05 7.43 4.61
N ILE A 186 9.58 6.85 5.71
CA ILE A 186 8.18 6.44 5.85
C ILE A 186 7.34 7.63 6.28
N THR A 187 6.31 7.96 5.51
CA THR A 187 5.33 9.00 5.84
C THR A 187 4.00 8.37 6.23
N ALA A 188 3.42 8.79 7.35
CA ALA A 188 2.15 8.24 7.82
C ALA A 188 1.27 9.32 8.48
N ASP A 189 -0.03 9.05 8.56
CA ASP A 189 -0.98 9.97 9.16
C ASP A 189 -0.98 9.87 10.69
N ARG A 190 -1.85 10.66 11.37
CA ARG A 190 -1.97 10.69 12.84
C ARG A 190 -2.50 9.39 13.46
N GLY A 191 -3.02 8.45 12.68
CA GLY A 191 -3.42 7.12 13.13
C GLY A 191 -2.21 6.29 13.59
N TYR A 192 -1.05 6.59 13.00
CA TYR A 192 0.23 5.94 13.28
C TYR A 192 1.01 6.61 14.43
N GLU A 193 0.47 7.62 15.11
CA GLU A 193 1.06 8.29 16.27
C GLU A 193 1.06 7.36 17.50
N LYS A 194 1.98 6.38 17.54
CA LYS A 194 2.13 5.40 18.62
C LYS A 194 3.58 5.26 19.06
N TYR A 195 3.82 5.28 20.39
CA TYR A 195 5.16 5.16 20.96
C TYR A 195 5.89 3.90 20.49
N ASN A 196 5.21 2.74 20.44
CA ASN A 196 5.80 1.48 20.06
C ASN A 196 6.29 1.50 18.59
N LEU A 197 5.47 2.04 17.68
CA LEU A 197 5.85 2.19 16.27
C LEU A 197 7.04 3.13 16.09
N ILE A 198 7.03 4.28 16.79
CA ILE A 198 8.13 5.26 16.71
C ILE A 198 9.42 4.64 17.25
N ALA A 199 9.35 3.91 18.37
CA ALA A 199 10.50 3.17 18.90
C ALA A 199 10.98 2.11 17.92
N CYS A 200 10.07 1.34 17.30
CA CYS A 200 10.41 0.37 16.26
C CYS A 200 11.19 1.02 15.11
N CYS A 201 10.73 2.17 14.63
CA CYS A 201 11.46 2.91 13.58
C CYS A 201 12.85 3.35 14.04
N ILE A 202 12.98 3.87 15.26
CA ILE A 202 14.26 4.33 15.82
C ILE A 202 15.24 3.15 15.93
N GLU A 203 14.83 2.05 16.54
CA GLU A 203 15.68 0.88 16.80
C GLU A 203 16.10 0.15 15.51
N ASN A 204 15.31 0.26 14.44
CA ASN A 204 15.63 -0.27 13.13
C ASN A 204 16.30 0.77 12.19
N ASN A 205 16.72 1.93 12.70
CA ASN A 205 17.31 3.02 11.93
C ASN A 205 16.43 3.49 10.76
N GLN A 206 15.12 3.29 10.86
CA GLN A 206 14.16 3.71 9.84
C GLN A 206 13.87 5.20 9.98
N LYS A 207 14.07 5.97 8.91
CA LYS A 207 13.66 7.38 8.86
C LYS A 207 12.15 7.49 8.68
N PHE A 208 11.54 8.40 9.43
CA PHE A 208 10.09 8.59 9.41
C PHE A 208 9.66 10.05 9.51
N LEU A 209 8.46 10.31 9.02
CA LEU A 209 7.73 11.57 9.09
C LEU A 209 6.26 11.24 9.37
N ILE A 210 5.85 11.33 10.62
CA ILE A 210 4.50 10.95 11.07
C ILE A 210 3.76 12.19 11.54
N ARG A 211 2.53 12.37 11.04
CA ARG A 211 1.67 13.43 11.56
C ARG A 211 1.23 13.12 12.98
N THR A 212 1.32 14.12 13.86
CA THR A 212 0.77 14.07 15.22
C THR A 212 -0.44 14.99 15.35
N LYS A 213 -1.20 14.81 16.41
CA LYS A 213 -2.23 15.77 16.82
C LYS A 213 -1.56 17.05 17.31
N ASP A 214 -2.28 18.17 17.24
CA ASP A 214 -1.74 19.47 17.64
C ASP A 214 -1.46 19.52 19.17
N ILE A 215 -0.67 20.52 19.58
CA ILE A 215 -0.12 20.70 20.95
C ILE A 215 -1.19 20.65 22.06
N ASN A 216 -2.38 21.14 21.80
CA ASN A 216 -3.47 21.23 22.78
C ASN A 216 -4.38 19.99 22.84
N VAL A 217 -4.00 18.89 22.19
CA VAL A 217 -4.81 17.66 22.17
C VAL A 217 -4.27 16.65 23.18
N TYR A 218 -5.02 16.38 24.24
CA TYR A 218 -4.63 15.51 25.37
C TYR A 218 -4.04 14.14 24.97
N SER A 219 -4.49 13.54 23.90
CA SER A 219 -4.03 12.22 23.46
C SER A 219 -2.86 12.26 22.47
N SER A 220 -2.19 13.40 22.31
CA SER A 220 -1.00 13.53 21.47
C SER A 220 0.27 13.10 22.21
N ILE A 221 1.24 12.54 21.48
CA ILE A 221 2.59 12.26 21.99
C ILE A 221 3.27 13.53 22.48
N ILE A 222 2.98 14.68 21.88
CA ILE A 222 3.52 15.98 22.26
C ILE A 222 2.70 16.70 23.34
N SER A 223 1.61 16.09 23.82
CA SER A 223 0.86 16.65 24.96
C SER A 223 1.74 16.74 26.19
N ASN A 224 1.41 17.65 27.10
CA ASN A 224 2.16 17.95 28.35
C ASN A 224 3.59 18.49 28.11
N LEU A 225 3.94 18.88 26.90
CA LEU A 225 5.15 19.65 26.65
C LEU A 225 4.79 21.15 26.60
N ASN A 226 5.62 21.99 27.19
CA ASN A 226 5.46 23.46 27.09
C ASN A 226 5.95 23.91 25.71
N LEU A 227 5.16 23.61 24.66
CA LEU A 227 5.48 23.99 23.29
C LEU A 227 4.83 25.34 22.95
N PRO A 228 5.49 26.17 22.13
CA PRO A 228 4.95 27.48 21.74
C PRO A 228 3.64 27.33 20.93
N ASP A 229 2.66 28.20 21.20
CA ASP A 229 1.43 28.27 20.39
C ASP A 229 1.63 29.11 19.10
N LYS A 230 2.67 28.79 18.37
CA LYS A 230 3.06 29.36 17.07
C LYS A 230 3.77 28.30 16.22
N GLU A 231 4.24 28.64 15.05
CA GLU A 231 5.13 27.76 14.29
C GLU A 231 6.44 27.52 15.06
N PHE A 232 6.92 26.29 15.04
CA PHE A 232 8.18 25.90 15.65
C PHE A 232 8.82 24.69 14.98
N ASP A 233 10.10 24.51 15.24
CA ASP A 233 10.91 23.37 14.88
C ASP A 233 11.87 23.08 16.04
N LEU A 234 11.52 22.09 16.85
CA LEU A 234 12.17 21.82 18.14
C LEU A 234 12.55 20.35 18.30
N ASP A 235 13.72 20.13 18.92
CA ASP A 235 14.10 18.81 19.38
C ASP A 235 13.54 18.58 20.76
N ILE A 236 12.89 17.44 20.95
CA ILE A 236 12.34 17.03 22.22
C ILE A 236 12.95 15.71 22.67
N THR A 237 13.00 15.52 23.98
CA THR A 237 13.36 14.25 24.59
C THR A 237 12.26 13.83 25.54
N LYS A 238 11.72 12.63 25.34
CA LYS A 238 10.79 11.99 26.26
C LYS A 238 11.40 10.71 26.83
N ILE A 239 11.14 10.45 28.12
CA ILE A 239 11.49 9.20 28.76
C ILE A 239 10.21 8.44 29.05
N LEU A 240 10.02 7.33 28.37
CA LEU A 240 8.89 6.44 28.62
C LEU A 240 9.22 5.54 29.79
N SER A 241 8.25 5.26 30.67
CA SER A 241 8.47 4.38 31.83
C SER A 241 7.18 3.65 32.24
N ARG A 242 7.34 2.44 32.74
CA ARG A 242 6.29 1.71 33.48
C ARG A 242 6.33 1.97 34.99
N LYS A 243 7.37 2.64 35.48
CA LYS A 243 7.52 2.99 36.90
C LYS A 243 6.79 4.29 37.21
N GLN A 244 6.11 4.30 38.36
CA GLN A 244 5.42 5.49 38.90
C GLN A 244 6.09 5.93 40.19
N THR A 245 7.29 6.45 40.12
CA THR A 245 8.00 7.10 41.25
C THR A 245 7.50 8.53 41.45
N ASN A 246 7.84 9.13 42.56
CA ASN A 246 7.52 10.55 42.84
C ASN A 246 8.12 11.46 41.74
N GLU A 247 9.33 11.16 41.27
CA GLU A 247 9.99 11.89 40.17
C GLU A 247 9.22 11.77 38.84
N THR A 248 8.83 10.54 38.44
CA THR A 248 8.12 10.35 37.17
C THR A 248 6.72 10.96 37.18
N LYS A 249 6.07 11.04 38.37
CA LYS A 249 4.75 11.66 38.52
C LYS A 249 4.80 13.19 38.53
N SER A 250 5.83 13.77 39.13
CA SER A 250 5.98 15.23 39.25
C SER A 250 6.44 15.89 37.95
N ASN A 251 7.25 15.20 37.13
CA ASN A 251 7.81 15.77 35.92
C ASN A 251 7.21 15.14 34.64
N LYS A 252 5.94 15.43 34.35
CA LYS A 252 5.21 14.94 33.17
C LYS A 252 5.73 15.50 31.84
N GLN A 253 6.53 16.54 31.84
CA GLN A 253 7.18 17.07 30.65
C GLN A 253 8.28 16.12 30.16
N LYS A 254 9.09 15.60 31.11
CA LYS A 254 10.21 14.70 30.83
C LYS A 254 9.76 13.25 30.75
N TYR A 255 8.87 12.80 31.63
CA TYR A 255 8.46 11.41 31.75
C TYR A 255 7.05 11.18 31.21
N THR A 256 6.86 10.06 30.50
CA THR A 256 5.56 9.58 30.05
C THR A 256 5.33 8.17 30.59
N PHE A 257 4.27 8.01 31.38
CA PHE A 257 3.90 6.71 31.89
C PHE A 257 3.20 5.86 30.81
N ILE A 258 3.71 4.66 30.57
CA ILE A 258 3.13 3.66 29.69
C ILE A 258 2.48 2.57 30.53
N THR A 259 1.18 2.40 30.43
CA THR A 259 0.44 1.40 31.19
C THR A 259 0.85 -0.03 30.81
N ASN A 260 0.73 -0.99 31.72
CA ASN A 260 1.01 -2.41 31.42
C ASN A 260 0.09 -3.01 30.35
N LYS A 261 -1.06 -2.36 30.08
CA LYS A 261 -1.99 -2.75 29.01
C LYS A 261 -1.57 -2.24 27.62
N SER A 262 -0.63 -1.31 27.57
CA SER A 262 -0.14 -0.75 26.29
C SER A 262 1.05 -1.56 25.81
N ASP A 263 1.00 -1.98 24.57
CA ASP A 263 2.11 -2.66 23.91
C ASP A 263 3.29 -1.70 23.78
N PHE A 264 4.42 -2.06 24.36
CA PHE A 264 5.70 -1.39 24.18
C PHE A 264 6.84 -2.37 24.45
N ASP A 265 7.69 -2.58 23.44
CA ASP A 265 8.63 -3.71 23.35
C ASP A 265 10.09 -3.30 23.65
N TYR A 266 10.38 -2.01 23.86
CA TYR A 266 11.74 -1.45 23.83
C TYR A 266 12.23 -0.91 25.18
N PHE A 267 11.60 -1.27 26.30
CA PHE A 267 12.11 -0.86 27.61
C PHE A 267 13.47 -1.55 27.91
N ASP A 268 14.38 -0.78 28.52
CA ASP A 268 15.59 -1.33 29.11
C ASP A 268 15.28 -2.17 30.37
N THR A 269 16.33 -2.77 30.96
CA THR A 269 16.22 -3.59 32.17
C THR A 269 15.66 -2.83 33.37
N GLU A 270 15.78 -1.50 33.39
CA GLU A 270 15.25 -0.63 34.44
C GLU A 270 13.80 -0.18 34.17
N GLY A 271 13.24 -0.49 33.01
CA GLY A 271 11.88 -0.14 32.60
C GLY A 271 11.77 1.30 32.10
N PHE A 272 12.81 1.82 31.47
CA PHE A 272 12.84 3.12 30.82
C PHE A 272 13.18 3.00 29.35
N TYR A 273 12.70 3.97 28.56
CA TYR A 273 13.10 4.15 27.17
C TYR A 273 13.22 5.63 26.85
N LYS A 274 14.41 6.06 26.40
CA LYS A 274 14.69 7.45 26.05
C LYS A 274 14.45 7.68 24.57
N MET A 275 13.43 8.47 24.23
CA MET A 275 13.04 8.81 22.86
C MET A 275 13.42 10.24 22.53
N LYS A 276 14.25 10.43 21.49
CA LYS A 276 14.62 11.73 20.94
C LYS A 276 13.87 11.94 19.63
N LEU A 277 13.19 13.06 19.48
CA LEU A 277 12.36 13.39 18.34
C LEU A 277 12.57 14.85 17.95
N ARG A 278 12.46 15.16 16.67
CA ARG A 278 12.26 16.52 16.16
C ARG A 278 10.77 16.69 15.92
N VAL A 279 10.19 17.76 16.44
CA VAL A 279 8.79 18.10 16.27
C VAL A 279 8.70 19.42 15.53
N VAL A 280 7.91 19.43 14.46
CA VAL A 280 7.72 20.60 13.60
C VAL A 280 6.24 20.95 13.61
N ARG A 281 5.92 22.22 13.85
CA ARG A 281 4.56 22.76 13.75
C ARG A 281 4.55 23.89 12.75
N PHE A 282 3.68 23.84 11.76
CA PHE A 282 3.57 24.84 10.74
C PHE A 282 2.12 25.12 10.36
N LYS A 283 1.89 26.36 9.89
CA LYS A 283 0.59 26.86 9.48
C LYS A 283 0.17 26.28 8.11
N ILE A 284 -1.06 25.79 8.01
CA ILE A 284 -1.68 25.38 6.74
C ILE A 284 -2.66 26.46 6.26
N THR A 285 -3.50 26.95 7.15
CA THR A 285 -4.42 28.09 6.94
C THR A 285 -4.26 29.05 8.10
N ASP A 286 -4.97 30.20 8.08
CA ASP A 286 -4.86 31.19 9.15
C ASP A 286 -5.18 30.64 10.53
N ASP A 287 -6.06 29.63 10.63
CA ASP A 287 -6.54 29.06 11.88
C ASP A 287 -6.15 27.59 12.10
N THR A 288 -5.37 26.99 11.17
CA THR A 288 -5.04 25.56 11.27
C THR A 288 -3.56 25.31 11.16
N TYR A 289 -3.07 24.47 12.06
CA TYR A 289 -1.70 24.00 12.10
C TYR A 289 -1.60 22.52 11.81
N GLU A 290 -0.46 22.10 11.32
CA GLU A 290 -0.07 20.71 11.19
C GLU A 290 1.20 20.47 11.99
N CYS A 291 1.21 19.36 12.73
CA CYS A 291 2.36 18.93 13.53
C CYS A 291 2.90 17.61 13.00
N LEU A 292 4.23 17.53 12.87
CA LEU A 292 4.94 16.33 12.45
C LEU A 292 5.94 15.91 13.51
N ILE A 293 6.04 14.60 13.74
CA ILE A 293 7.10 13.96 14.53
C ILE A 293 8.04 13.28 13.56
N ILE A 294 9.32 13.56 13.66
CA ILE A 294 10.33 13.10 12.72
C ILE A 294 11.64 12.72 13.42
N ASN A 295 12.45 11.91 12.75
CA ASN A 295 13.85 11.65 13.13
C ASN A 295 14.85 12.13 12.05
N LEU A 296 14.41 13.07 11.19
CA LEU A 296 15.23 13.72 10.17
C LEU A 296 15.93 14.94 10.74
N THR A 297 17.18 15.18 10.34
CA THR A 297 17.96 16.34 10.80
C THR A 297 17.55 17.62 10.07
N ARG A 298 17.87 18.80 10.64
CA ARG A 298 17.62 20.11 10.01
C ARG A 298 18.51 20.34 8.81
N ASP A 299 19.74 19.85 8.87
CA ASP A 299 20.73 19.99 7.79
C ASP A 299 20.34 19.18 6.55
N GLU A 300 19.67 18.04 6.75
CA GLU A 300 19.17 17.22 5.65
C GLU A 300 17.87 17.79 5.05
N PHE A 301 16.93 18.24 5.89
CA PHE A 301 15.60 18.65 5.45
C PHE A 301 15.10 19.89 6.19
N ASP A 302 14.85 20.94 5.42
CA ASP A 302 14.21 22.16 5.91
C ASP A 302 12.67 21.98 6.05
N LEU A 303 12.02 22.97 6.64
CA LEU A 303 10.57 22.95 6.87
C LEU A 303 9.76 22.85 5.57
N ASN A 304 10.17 23.49 4.50
CA ASN A 304 9.45 23.48 3.22
C ASN A 304 9.54 22.10 2.56
N GLU A 305 10.68 21.44 2.67
CA GLU A 305 10.88 20.08 2.19
C GLU A 305 10.01 19.09 2.98
N LEU A 306 9.95 19.23 4.30
CA LEU A 306 9.08 18.40 5.15
C LEU A 306 7.61 18.56 4.77
N LYS A 307 7.14 19.80 4.55
CA LYS A 307 5.77 20.08 4.06
C LYS A 307 5.49 19.38 2.73
N ARG A 308 6.42 19.46 1.77
CA ARG A 308 6.28 18.82 0.45
C ARG A 308 6.26 17.30 0.57
N MET A 309 7.18 16.71 1.32
CA MET A 309 7.24 15.25 1.53
C MET A 309 5.96 14.74 2.19
N TYR A 310 5.47 15.44 3.23
CA TYR A 310 4.22 15.04 3.86
C TYR A 310 3.01 15.17 2.92
N HIS A 311 2.98 16.18 2.09
CA HIS A 311 1.92 16.36 1.09
C HIS A 311 1.87 15.20 0.08
N MET A 312 3.02 14.64 -0.32
CA MET A 312 3.07 13.48 -1.23
C MET A 312 2.36 12.25 -0.66
N ARG A 313 2.24 12.12 0.66
CA ARG A 313 1.50 11.02 1.30
C ARG A 313 0.09 10.82 0.72
N TRP A 314 -0.56 11.89 0.27
CA TRP A 314 -1.90 11.79 -0.33
C TRP A 314 -1.96 10.98 -1.64
N ASP A 315 -0.83 10.71 -2.27
CA ASP A 315 -0.78 9.92 -3.50
C ASP A 315 -1.19 8.46 -3.26
N ILE A 316 -0.99 7.91 -2.05
CA ILE A 316 -1.47 6.57 -1.69
C ILE A 316 -3.00 6.48 -1.76
N GLU A 317 -3.72 7.53 -1.38
CA GLU A 317 -5.19 7.57 -1.48
C GLU A 317 -5.64 7.54 -2.95
N THR A 318 -4.87 8.18 -3.83
CA THR A 318 -5.09 8.11 -5.29
C THR A 318 -4.80 6.71 -5.81
N ALA A 319 -3.71 6.08 -5.36
CA ALA A 319 -3.39 4.70 -5.71
C ALA A 319 -4.49 3.72 -5.26
N PHE A 320 -5.08 3.91 -4.08
CA PHE A 320 -6.24 3.12 -3.63
C PHE A 320 -7.45 3.28 -4.54
N LYS A 321 -7.72 4.50 -5.02
CA LYS A 321 -8.81 4.73 -5.99
C LYS A 321 -8.53 4.02 -7.32
N VAL A 322 -7.30 4.02 -7.80
CA VAL A 322 -6.90 3.29 -9.01
C VAL A 322 -7.12 1.79 -8.83
N LEU A 323 -6.67 1.20 -7.72
CA LEU A 323 -6.88 -0.21 -7.44
C LEU A 323 -8.36 -0.59 -7.35
N LYS A 324 -9.14 0.19 -6.60
CA LYS A 324 -10.56 -0.10 -6.38
C LYS A 324 -11.41 0.07 -7.64
N TYR A 325 -11.27 1.19 -8.33
CA TYR A 325 -12.21 1.60 -9.38
C TYR A 325 -11.69 1.37 -10.81
N ILE A 326 -10.38 1.40 -11.04
CA ILE A 326 -9.81 1.23 -12.37
C ILE A 326 -9.39 -0.23 -12.59
N ILE A 327 -8.68 -0.81 -11.65
CA ILE A 327 -8.23 -2.21 -11.75
C ILE A 327 -9.37 -3.18 -11.38
N GLY A 328 -10.27 -2.78 -10.47
CA GLY A 328 -11.50 -3.52 -10.20
C GLY A 328 -11.54 -4.27 -8.88
N MET A 329 -10.81 -3.85 -7.85
CA MET A 329 -10.84 -4.45 -6.51
C MET A 329 -12.15 -4.18 -5.72
N MET A 330 -13.22 -3.73 -6.37
CA MET A 330 -14.54 -3.57 -5.74
C MET A 330 -15.40 -4.82 -5.84
N SER A 331 -15.04 -5.77 -6.67
CA SER A 331 -15.73 -7.04 -6.85
C SER A 331 -14.73 -8.15 -7.18
N PHE A 332 -14.97 -9.33 -6.66
CA PHE A 332 -14.10 -10.49 -6.80
C PHE A 332 -14.83 -11.66 -7.46
N HIS A 333 -14.08 -12.57 -8.10
CA HIS A 333 -14.63 -13.75 -8.78
C HIS A 333 -14.98 -14.87 -7.80
N SER A 334 -14.64 -14.74 -6.53
CA SER A 334 -14.82 -15.80 -5.54
C SER A 334 -15.25 -15.26 -4.18
N LYS A 335 -15.82 -16.14 -3.37
CA LYS A 335 -16.10 -15.92 -1.96
C LYS A 335 -15.00 -16.47 -1.05
N LYS A 336 -14.10 -17.31 -1.56
CA LYS A 336 -13.00 -17.90 -0.78
C LYS A 336 -11.94 -16.84 -0.45
N ARG A 337 -11.53 -16.74 0.82
CA ARG A 337 -10.52 -15.77 1.29
C ARG A 337 -9.23 -15.83 0.46
N ASN A 338 -8.65 -17.03 0.30
CA ASN A 338 -7.40 -17.20 -0.45
C ASN A 338 -7.51 -16.65 -1.88
N PHE A 339 -8.63 -16.92 -2.57
CA PHE A 339 -8.84 -16.42 -3.93
C PHE A 339 -8.96 -14.90 -4.00
N ILE A 340 -9.67 -14.31 -3.02
CA ILE A 340 -9.78 -12.85 -2.91
C ILE A 340 -8.40 -12.23 -2.67
N GLN A 341 -7.59 -12.81 -1.79
CA GLN A 341 -6.22 -12.34 -1.52
C GLN A 341 -5.32 -12.46 -2.76
N GLN A 342 -5.41 -13.56 -3.51
CA GLN A 342 -4.71 -13.70 -4.80
C GLN A 342 -5.11 -12.59 -5.79
N GLU A 343 -6.41 -12.25 -5.89
CA GLU A 343 -6.88 -11.16 -6.75
C GLU A 343 -6.40 -9.78 -6.27
N ILE A 344 -6.32 -9.55 -4.96
CA ILE A 344 -5.77 -8.32 -4.39
C ILE A 344 -4.30 -8.14 -4.78
N TYR A 345 -3.47 -9.17 -4.55
CA TYR A 345 -2.05 -9.11 -4.94
C TYR A 345 -1.86 -9.00 -6.45
N SER A 346 -2.69 -9.67 -7.24
CA SER A 346 -2.67 -9.57 -8.70
C SER A 346 -3.00 -8.16 -9.18
N ALA A 347 -3.97 -7.49 -8.55
CA ALA A 347 -4.28 -6.10 -8.83
C ALA A 347 -3.11 -5.16 -8.50
N ILE A 348 -2.40 -5.40 -7.39
CA ILE A 348 -1.21 -4.65 -7.01
C ILE A 348 -0.08 -4.89 -8.02
N LEU A 349 0.17 -6.12 -8.43
CA LEU A 349 1.16 -6.46 -9.45
C LEU A 349 0.88 -5.75 -10.78
N LEU A 350 -0.38 -5.77 -11.23
CA LEU A 350 -0.78 -5.06 -12.46
C LEU A 350 -0.60 -3.55 -12.32
N HIS A 351 -0.90 -2.99 -11.14
CA HIS A 351 -0.66 -1.58 -10.83
C HIS A 351 0.84 -1.24 -10.92
N CYS A 352 1.70 -2.00 -10.27
CA CYS A 352 3.15 -1.78 -10.30
C CYS A 352 3.70 -1.91 -11.72
N LEU A 353 3.33 -2.96 -12.46
CA LEU A 353 3.74 -3.16 -13.86
C LEU A 353 3.33 -1.98 -14.73
N THR A 354 2.07 -1.51 -14.58
CA THR A 354 1.56 -0.37 -15.36
C THR A 354 2.35 0.90 -15.05
N ASN A 355 2.57 1.21 -13.77
CA ASN A 355 3.28 2.44 -13.40
C ASN A 355 4.76 2.39 -13.78
N ILE A 356 5.45 1.27 -13.55
CA ILE A 356 6.86 1.12 -13.95
C ILE A 356 7.04 1.34 -15.46
N ILE A 357 6.10 0.89 -16.29
CA ILE A 357 6.13 1.12 -17.74
C ILE A 357 5.79 2.57 -18.07
N THR A 358 4.70 3.11 -17.49
CA THR A 358 4.21 4.45 -17.87
C THR A 358 5.13 5.58 -17.40
N GLU A 359 5.78 5.43 -16.24
CA GLU A 359 6.78 6.38 -15.75
C GLU A 359 8.03 6.50 -16.65
N ARG A 360 8.30 5.47 -17.45
CA ARG A 360 9.42 5.46 -18.40
C ARG A 360 9.01 5.83 -19.83
N ILE A 361 7.74 6.14 -20.06
CA ILE A 361 7.25 6.67 -21.35
C ILE A 361 7.33 8.19 -21.29
N GLN A 362 8.21 8.78 -22.07
CA GLN A 362 8.31 10.23 -22.20
C GLN A 362 7.05 10.82 -22.84
N ILE A 363 6.45 11.80 -22.16
CA ILE A 363 5.32 12.57 -22.65
C ILE A 363 5.80 13.97 -22.98
N GLU A 364 5.68 14.34 -24.24
CA GLU A 364 6.02 15.69 -24.71
C GLU A 364 4.97 16.68 -24.18
N GLN A 365 5.44 17.69 -23.46
CA GLN A 365 4.64 18.82 -23.06
C GLN A 365 4.69 19.85 -24.20
N LEU A 366 3.55 20.21 -24.75
CA LEU A 366 3.47 21.18 -25.85
C LEU A 366 3.15 22.57 -25.28
N ASP A 367 3.99 23.56 -25.56
CA ASP A 367 3.86 24.96 -25.05
C ASP A 367 2.52 25.60 -25.39
N LYS A 368 1.89 25.20 -26.49
CA LYS A 368 0.56 25.71 -26.91
C LYS A 368 -0.61 25.16 -26.07
N ARG A 369 -0.38 24.20 -25.17
CA ARG A 369 -1.46 23.61 -24.35
C ARG A 369 -1.64 24.37 -23.05
N LYS A 370 -2.88 24.60 -22.66
CA LYS A 370 -3.26 25.29 -21.40
C LYS A 370 -2.77 24.57 -20.15
N HIS A 371 -2.56 23.27 -20.19
CA HIS A 371 -2.19 22.42 -19.06
C HIS A 371 -1.05 21.49 -19.43
N ASN A 372 -0.26 21.11 -18.45
CA ASN A 372 0.61 19.93 -18.54
C ASN A 372 -0.24 18.67 -18.58
N TYR A 373 0.27 17.63 -19.21
CA TYR A 373 -0.44 16.36 -19.35
C TYR A 373 0.35 15.21 -18.74
N LYS A 374 -0.38 14.25 -18.19
CA LYS A 374 0.17 13.00 -17.69
C LYS A 374 -0.56 11.80 -18.27
N VAL A 375 0.00 10.60 -18.10
CA VAL A 375 -0.65 9.36 -18.52
C VAL A 375 -2.04 9.23 -17.86
N ASN A 376 -3.02 8.86 -18.66
CA ASN A 376 -4.33 8.46 -18.17
C ASN A 376 -4.26 6.99 -17.72
N LEU A 377 -4.19 6.77 -16.41
CA LEU A 377 -4.02 5.42 -15.85
C LEU A 377 -5.17 4.46 -16.22
N SER A 378 -6.40 4.97 -16.38
CA SER A 378 -7.53 4.12 -16.78
C SER A 378 -7.31 3.51 -18.18
N THR A 379 -6.96 4.35 -19.14
CA THR A 379 -6.65 3.87 -20.50
C THR A 379 -5.36 3.05 -20.54
N ALA A 380 -4.36 3.39 -19.70
CA ALA A 380 -3.12 2.65 -19.62
C ALA A 380 -3.37 1.22 -19.10
N VAL A 381 -4.12 1.03 -18.03
CA VAL A 381 -4.46 -0.31 -17.49
C VAL A 381 -5.22 -1.14 -18.53
N THR A 382 -6.18 -0.56 -19.24
CA THR A 382 -6.92 -1.28 -20.31
C THR A 382 -5.97 -1.73 -21.41
N ASN A 383 -5.14 -0.83 -21.93
CA ASN A 383 -4.18 -1.16 -22.99
C ASN A 383 -3.09 -2.12 -22.50
N MET A 384 -2.68 -2.05 -21.24
CA MET A 384 -1.76 -3.00 -20.63
C MET A 384 -2.32 -4.43 -20.67
N ARG A 385 -3.59 -4.63 -20.33
CA ARG A 385 -4.23 -5.95 -20.41
C ARG A 385 -4.30 -6.47 -21.85
N HIS A 386 -4.64 -5.62 -22.83
CA HIS A 386 -4.61 -6.01 -24.25
C HIS A 386 -3.21 -6.42 -24.69
N TRP A 387 -2.20 -5.70 -24.28
CA TRP A 387 -0.80 -6.00 -24.59
C TRP A 387 -0.31 -7.30 -23.93
N LEU A 388 -0.61 -7.54 -22.68
CA LEU A 388 -0.30 -8.78 -21.98
C LEU A 388 -0.96 -10.00 -22.62
N ARG A 389 -2.17 -9.82 -23.19
CA ARG A 389 -2.90 -10.85 -23.96
C ARG A 389 -2.43 -10.94 -25.43
N LYS A 390 -1.41 -10.18 -25.81
CA LYS A 390 -0.88 -10.11 -27.19
C LYS A 390 -1.93 -9.66 -28.23
N VAL A 391 -2.97 -8.95 -27.83
CA VAL A 391 -3.98 -8.35 -28.72
C VAL A 391 -3.43 -7.15 -29.45
N ILE A 392 -2.51 -6.42 -28.83
CA ILE A 392 -1.80 -5.28 -29.42
C ILE A 392 -0.28 -5.47 -29.28
N ALA A 393 0.46 -4.92 -30.23
CA ALA A 393 1.93 -4.91 -30.19
C ALA A 393 2.45 -3.80 -29.24
N THR A 394 3.74 -3.85 -28.90
CA THR A 394 4.37 -2.93 -27.96
C THR A 394 4.41 -1.49 -28.46
N ASP A 395 4.64 -1.28 -29.75
CA ASP A 395 4.60 0.05 -30.36
C ASP A 395 3.18 0.64 -30.32
N GLU A 396 2.17 -0.18 -30.52
CA GLU A 396 0.77 0.24 -30.42
C GLU A 396 0.38 0.58 -28.98
N LEU A 397 0.87 -0.18 -27.97
CA LEU A 397 0.69 0.15 -26.56
C LEU A 397 1.21 1.57 -26.27
N VAL A 398 2.45 1.87 -26.69
CA VAL A 398 3.07 3.18 -26.45
C VAL A 398 2.31 4.30 -27.17
N LYS A 399 1.90 4.08 -28.43
CA LYS A 399 1.10 5.05 -29.19
C LYS A 399 -0.23 5.36 -28.50
N ARG A 400 -0.94 4.34 -28.01
CA ARG A 400 -2.23 4.51 -27.31
C ARG A 400 -2.06 5.25 -25.97
N ILE A 401 -1.03 4.94 -25.19
CA ILE A 401 -0.73 5.66 -23.94
C ILE A 401 -0.43 7.13 -24.23
N LYS A 402 0.37 7.46 -25.24
CA LYS A 402 0.69 8.84 -25.64
C LYS A 402 -0.50 9.59 -26.22
N LYS A 403 -1.45 8.90 -26.84
CA LYS A 403 -2.63 9.52 -27.45
C LYS A 403 -3.66 9.96 -26.40
N TYR A 404 -3.89 9.15 -25.36
CA TYR A 404 -4.92 9.38 -24.37
C TYR A 404 -4.31 9.87 -23.04
N LEU A 405 -4.04 11.16 -22.96
CA LEU A 405 -3.45 11.80 -21.79
C LEU A 405 -4.52 12.49 -20.92
N ALA A 406 -4.20 12.67 -19.64
CA ALA A 406 -5.03 13.40 -18.70
C ALA A 406 -4.40 14.76 -18.37
N PRO A 407 -5.15 15.88 -18.33
CA PRO A 407 -4.61 17.18 -17.94
C PRO A 407 -4.29 17.24 -16.46
N VAL A 408 -3.15 17.83 -16.11
CA VAL A 408 -2.78 18.14 -14.73
C VAL A 408 -3.39 19.49 -14.38
N ARG A 409 -4.21 19.50 -13.33
CA ARG A 409 -4.91 20.71 -12.84
C ARG A 409 -4.56 20.94 -11.37
N PRO A 410 -3.43 21.62 -11.06
CA PRO A 410 -2.87 21.69 -9.70
C PRO A 410 -3.82 22.38 -8.70
N ASP A 411 -4.57 23.39 -9.13
CA ASP A 411 -5.36 24.24 -8.24
C ASP A 411 -6.81 23.76 -8.05
N ARG A 412 -7.15 22.55 -8.53
CA ARG A 412 -8.51 22.02 -8.44
C ARG A 412 -8.80 21.52 -7.05
N LYS A 413 -9.48 22.32 -6.25
CA LYS A 413 -9.99 21.94 -4.91
C LYS A 413 -11.41 21.45 -5.01
N TYR A 414 -11.72 20.34 -4.33
CA TYR A 414 -13.08 19.84 -4.15
C TYR A 414 -13.45 19.97 -2.68
N GLN A 415 -14.65 20.44 -2.41
CA GLN A 415 -15.21 20.38 -1.06
C GLN A 415 -15.25 18.91 -0.59
N ARG A 416 -14.78 18.69 0.63
CA ARG A 416 -14.81 17.36 1.24
C ARG A 416 -16.28 16.98 1.49
N ASN A 417 -16.74 15.89 0.92
CA ASN A 417 -18.06 15.37 1.23
C ASN A 417 -18.01 14.71 2.63
N LEU A 418 -18.56 15.41 3.62
CA LEU A 418 -18.57 14.96 5.03
C LEU A 418 -19.69 13.94 5.31
N LYS A 419 -20.59 13.67 4.37
CA LYS A 419 -21.63 12.65 4.55
C LYS A 419 -20.97 11.27 4.61
N PRO A 420 -21.28 10.46 5.64
CA PRO A 420 -20.80 9.09 5.70
C PRO A 420 -21.26 8.34 4.45
N LYS A 421 -20.33 7.72 3.75
CA LYS A 421 -20.67 6.87 2.62
C LYS A 421 -21.40 5.65 3.17
N SER A 422 -22.55 5.33 2.58
CA SER A 422 -23.21 4.05 2.82
C SER A 422 -22.22 2.93 2.50
N VAL A 423 -22.24 1.88 3.31
CA VAL A 423 -21.45 0.67 3.03
C VAL A 423 -21.89 0.16 1.66
N VAL A 424 -21.00 0.18 0.68
CA VAL A 424 -21.27 -0.38 -0.63
C VAL A 424 -21.37 -1.89 -0.44
N PRO A 425 -22.53 -2.52 -0.73
CA PRO A 425 -22.65 -3.97 -0.62
C PRO A 425 -21.61 -4.63 -1.52
N PHE A 426 -21.13 -5.80 -1.09
CA PHE A 426 -20.26 -6.62 -1.92
C PHE A 426 -20.98 -6.99 -3.22
N ASN A 427 -20.45 -6.54 -4.34
CA ASN A 427 -20.92 -6.94 -5.65
C ASN A 427 -20.09 -8.12 -6.13
N THR A 428 -20.70 -9.29 -6.24
CA THR A 428 -20.13 -10.37 -7.04
C THR A 428 -20.03 -9.90 -8.48
N LYS A 429 -18.95 -10.24 -9.15
CA LYS A 429 -18.89 -10.09 -10.60
C LYS A 429 -20.00 -10.95 -11.19
N ALA A 430 -20.71 -10.44 -12.21
CA ALA A 430 -21.82 -11.14 -12.83
C ALA A 430 -21.38 -12.57 -13.23
N SER A 431 -22.26 -13.54 -12.94
CA SER A 431 -22.07 -14.95 -13.31
C SER A 431 -22.20 -15.15 -14.80
#